data_83c6d90a4eddc127bbc732b41e543f10
#
_entry.id   83c6d90a4eddc127bbc732b41e543f10
#
_cell.length_a   1.000
_cell.length_b   1.000
_cell.length_c   1.000
_cell.angle_alpha   90.00
_cell.angle_beta   90.00
_cell.angle_gamma   90.00
#
_symmetry.space_group_name_H-M   'P 1'
#
loop_
_entity.id
_entity.type
_entity.pdbx_description
1 polymer ?
#
loop_
_entity_poly.entity_id
_entity_poly.type
_entity_poly.pdbx_seq_one_letter_code
_entity_poly.pdbx_strand_id
1 'polypeptide(L)'
;IPGAKSEELRSVAKVQRLSSSADMAAKLLELCYSVDVTKVLSSIKTPTLILHRKNDKAILIHHGRHLAAEIPDAHFKILSGNYHPPWYGESNEIINEVLDFFGIVATDKTKSDIRDFSADESETAEQATIVFTDMVSSTDMVSRLGDTAARDIFRQHDNIIRDQIKKYRGTELQNLGDGFMLSFESATAAIKGACAIQKEIAQNLPQLHIRIGINTGEVVKREGRRPFGQAVVMASRIVSECEGGQILISDISRQLAAGSKFSFAEKGKFKPKGFDEPIRIHEVVWKN
;
A
#
# COMPACT_ATOMS: atom_id res chain seq x y z
N ILE A 1 14.23 -9.47 19.85
CA ILE A 1 13.10 -8.70 20.46
C ILE A 1 13.06 -9.14 21.92
N PRO A 2 13.52 -8.32 22.88
CA PRO A 2 13.47 -8.66 24.29
C PRO A 2 12.04 -8.94 24.73
N GLY A 3 11.80 -10.07 25.42
CA GLY A 3 10.48 -10.47 25.90
C GLY A 3 9.60 -11.22 24.91
N ALA A 4 10.00 -11.33 23.64
CA ALA A 4 9.23 -12.09 22.66
C ALA A 4 9.31 -13.60 22.88
N LYS A 5 8.20 -14.33 22.62
CA LYS A 5 8.16 -15.79 22.69
C LYS A 5 8.98 -16.41 21.55
N SER A 6 9.47 -17.64 21.77
CA SER A 6 10.30 -18.34 20.77
C SER A 6 9.65 -18.47 19.38
N GLU A 7 8.34 -18.59 19.31
CA GLU A 7 7.57 -18.67 18.07
C GLU A 7 7.57 -17.34 17.33
N GLU A 8 7.35 -16.23 18.05
CA GLU A 8 7.42 -14.87 17.51
C GLU A 8 8.81 -14.56 16.95
N LEU A 9 9.86 -14.94 17.68
CA LEU A 9 11.25 -14.79 17.21
C LEU A 9 11.51 -15.57 15.92
N ARG A 10 10.99 -16.80 15.81
CA ARG A 10 11.09 -17.60 14.59
C ARG A 10 10.36 -16.95 13.41
N SER A 11 9.17 -16.42 13.65
CA SER A 11 8.37 -15.72 12.62
C SER A 11 9.10 -14.48 12.11
N VAL A 12 9.62 -13.64 12.99
CA VAL A 12 10.41 -12.46 12.62
C VAL A 12 11.67 -12.86 11.84
N ALA A 13 12.42 -13.85 12.32
CA ALA A 13 13.60 -14.34 11.63
C ALA A 13 13.28 -14.94 10.24
N LYS A 14 12.11 -15.55 10.07
CA LYS A 14 11.63 -16.03 8.77
C LYS A 14 11.33 -14.85 7.83
N VAL A 15 10.61 -13.83 8.31
CA VAL A 15 10.31 -12.63 7.53
C VAL A 15 11.61 -11.94 7.09
N GLN A 16 12.56 -11.75 8.00
CA GLN A 16 13.85 -11.13 7.67
C GLN A 16 14.60 -11.90 6.58
N ARG A 17 14.66 -13.25 6.68
CA ARG A 17 15.30 -14.07 5.65
C ARG A 17 14.60 -14.05 4.30
N LEU A 18 13.28 -13.90 4.27
CA LEU A 18 12.50 -13.80 3.05
C LEU A 18 12.55 -12.41 2.43
N SER A 19 12.79 -11.38 3.24
CA SER A 19 12.77 -9.98 2.79
C SER A 19 14.07 -9.55 2.12
N SER A 20 15.21 -10.19 2.45
CA SER A 20 16.52 -9.74 1.97
C SER A 20 17.56 -10.87 1.98
N SER A 21 18.54 -10.79 1.07
CA SER A 21 19.75 -11.62 1.14
C SER A 21 20.64 -11.16 2.30
N ALA A 22 21.53 -12.04 2.78
CA ALA A 22 22.49 -11.72 3.85
C ALA A 22 23.36 -10.50 3.48
N ASP A 23 23.87 -10.44 2.25
CA ASP A 23 24.70 -9.33 1.76
C ASP A 23 23.92 -8.00 1.73
N MET A 24 22.64 -8.04 1.30
CA MET A 24 21.80 -6.85 1.29
C MET A 24 21.48 -6.40 2.71
N ALA A 25 21.20 -7.33 3.62
CA ALA A 25 20.96 -7.02 5.03
C ALA A 25 22.20 -6.38 5.68
N ALA A 26 23.41 -6.88 5.40
CA ALA A 26 24.65 -6.29 5.88
C ALA A 26 24.84 -4.85 5.35
N LYS A 27 24.65 -4.62 4.05
CA LYS A 27 24.73 -3.27 3.46
C LYS A 27 23.70 -2.29 4.03
N LEU A 28 22.47 -2.75 4.29
CA LEU A 28 21.45 -1.94 4.94
C LEU A 28 21.82 -1.57 6.37
N LEU A 29 22.42 -2.49 7.13
CA LEU A 29 22.92 -2.21 8.47
C LEU A 29 24.07 -1.21 8.43
N GLU A 30 25.05 -1.35 7.54
CA GLU A 30 26.12 -0.37 7.34
C GLU A 30 25.55 1.02 7.05
N LEU A 31 24.59 1.10 6.13
CA LEU A 31 23.92 2.36 5.81
C LEU A 31 23.21 2.94 7.05
N CYS A 32 22.44 2.13 7.79
CA CYS A 32 21.75 2.58 9.00
C CYS A 32 22.74 3.15 10.06
N TYR A 33 23.90 2.52 10.21
CA TYR A 33 24.91 3.00 11.17
C TYR A 33 25.73 4.20 10.66
N SER A 34 25.76 4.45 9.35
CA SER A 34 26.46 5.60 8.77
C SER A 34 25.61 6.87 8.71
N VAL A 35 24.29 6.76 8.83
CA VAL A 35 23.37 7.91 8.76
C VAL A 35 23.44 8.71 10.07
N ASP A 36 23.82 9.98 9.96
CA ASP A 36 23.75 10.95 11.04
C ASP A 36 22.87 12.13 10.64
N VAL A 37 21.73 12.26 11.28
CA VAL A 37 20.72 13.32 11.03
C VAL A 37 20.74 14.42 12.10
N THR A 38 21.66 14.38 13.06
CA THR A 38 21.67 15.32 14.19
C THR A 38 21.71 16.78 13.74
N LYS A 39 22.47 17.08 12.68
CA LYS A 39 22.63 18.44 12.15
C LYS A 39 21.36 19.06 11.56
N VAL A 40 20.35 18.26 11.23
CA VAL A 40 19.10 18.76 10.63
C VAL A 40 17.93 18.81 11.63
N LEU A 41 18.09 18.25 12.82
CA LEU A 41 17.01 18.16 13.81
C LEU A 41 16.46 19.54 14.19
N SER A 42 17.32 20.52 14.43
CA SER A 42 16.94 21.90 14.78
C SER A 42 16.22 22.66 13.64
N SER A 43 16.29 22.17 12.42
CA SER A 43 15.60 22.76 11.26
C SER A 43 14.21 22.20 11.00
N ILE A 44 13.78 21.17 11.72
CA ILE A 44 12.47 20.55 11.59
C ILE A 44 11.41 21.53 12.11
N LYS A 45 10.48 21.92 11.24
CA LYS A 45 9.37 22.83 11.56
C LYS A 45 8.02 22.11 11.65
N THR A 46 7.98 20.84 11.27
CA THR A 46 6.76 20.05 11.31
C THR A 46 6.46 19.64 12.75
N PRO A 47 5.22 19.76 13.23
CA PRO A 47 4.84 19.21 14.53
C PRO A 47 5.28 17.76 14.65
N THR A 48 6.02 17.44 15.71
CA THR A 48 6.67 16.14 15.85
C THR A 48 6.27 15.47 17.15
N LEU A 49 5.77 14.25 17.08
CA LEU A 49 5.52 13.38 18.22
C LEU A 49 6.57 12.28 18.28
N ILE A 50 7.27 12.19 19.40
CA ILE A 50 8.28 11.16 19.66
C ILE A 50 7.75 10.21 20.72
N LEU A 51 7.55 8.96 20.33
CA LEU A 51 7.10 7.88 21.21
C LEU A 51 8.25 6.93 21.50
N HIS A 52 8.52 6.64 22.77
CA HIS A 52 9.60 5.75 23.15
C HIS A 52 9.22 4.90 24.35
N ARG A 53 9.42 3.57 24.27
CA ARG A 53 9.16 2.69 25.41
C ARG A 53 10.26 2.81 26.44
N LYS A 54 9.87 2.91 27.72
CA LYS A 54 10.78 3.17 28.83
C LYS A 54 11.93 2.17 28.92
N ASN A 55 11.65 0.90 28.66
CA ASN A 55 12.60 -0.20 28.85
C ASN A 55 13.02 -0.83 27.51
N ASP A 56 12.96 -0.09 26.40
CA ASP A 56 13.47 -0.54 25.11
C ASP A 56 14.99 -0.79 25.23
N LYS A 57 15.38 -2.02 24.86
CA LYS A 57 16.80 -2.46 24.90
C LYS A 57 17.48 -2.44 23.53
N ALA A 58 16.71 -2.26 22.45
CA ALA A 58 17.25 -2.16 21.10
C ALA A 58 17.72 -0.73 20.80
N ILE A 59 16.85 0.24 21.11
CA ILE A 59 17.19 1.68 21.06
C ILE A 59 16.91 2.25 22.45
N LEU A 60 17.95 2.74 23.10
CA LEU A 60 17.83 3.23 24.47
C LEU A 60 17.08 4.57 24.54
N ILE A 61 16.31 4.78 25.61
CA ILE A 61 15.42 5.94 25.77
C ILE A 61 16.12 7.30 25.64
N HIS A 62 17.44 7.37 25.92
CA HIS A 62 18.18 8.61 25.77
C HIS A 62 18.24 9.12 24.34
N HIS A 63 18.14 8.24 23.32
CA HIS A 63 18.04 8.65 21.91
C HIS A 63 16.72 9.38 21.64
N GLY A 64 15.59 8.90 22.17
CA GLY A 64 14.31 9.60 22.07
C GLY A 64 14.32 10.95 22.77
N ARG A 65 14.95 11.03 23.94
CA ARG A 65 15.15 12.30 24.68
C ARG A 65 16.03 13.27 23.93
N HIS A 66 17.07 12.78 23.26
CA HIS A 66 17.95 13.61 22.44
C HIS A 66 17.18 14.21 21.24
N LEU A 67 16.41 13.39 20.52
CA LEU A 67 15.55 13.89 19.45
C LEU A 67 14.58 14.97 19.96
N ALA A 68 13.96 14.76 21.11
CA ALA A 68 13.03 15.70 21.70
C ALA A 68 13.69 17.02 22.15
N ALA A 69 14.96 16.98 22.52
CA ALA A 69 15.70 18.18 22.91
C ALA A 69 16.16 19.00 21.71
N GLU A 70 16.44 18.36 20.56
CA GLU A 70 16.99 19.01 19.38
C GLU A 70 15.92 19.47 18.38
N ILE A 71 14.75 18.80 18.35
CA ILE A 71 13.64 19.17 17.44
C ILE A 71 12.77 20.24 18.12
N PRO A 72 12.61 21.45 17.52
CA PRO A 72 11.77 22.48 18.07
C PRO A 72 10.33 22.00 18.26
N ASP A 73 9.72 22.34 19.41
CA ASP A 73 8.32 22.02 19.73
C ASP A 73 7.95 20.52 19.62
N ALA A 74 8.93 19.61 19.77
CA ALA A 74 8.66 18.18 19.77
C ALA A 74 7.93 17.75 21.04
N HIS A 75 6.86 16.96 20.85
CA HIS A 75 6.16 16.28 21.94
C HIS A 75 6.82 14.95 22.23
N PHE A 76 7.30 14.74 23.45
CA PHE A 76 7.92 13.50 23.87
C PHE A 76 7.04 12.74 24.85
N LYS A 77 6.67 11.52 24.48
CA LYS A 77 5.89 10.63 25.33
C LYS A 77 6.63 9.34 25.62
N ILE A 78 6.71 9.01 26.89
CA ILE A 78 7.31 7.77 27.38
C ILE A 78 6.19 6.74 27.51
N LEU A 79 6.31 5.66 26.75
CA LEU A 79 5.38 4.54 26.76
C LEU A 79 5.83 3.44 27.74
N SER A 80 4.89 2.65 28.20
CA SER A 80 5.15 1.45 29.00
C SER A 80 5.77 0.33 28.15
N GLY A 81 6.37 -0.68 28.83
CA GLY A 81 6.88 -1.88 28.17
C GLY A 81 8.36 -1.83 27.75
N ASN A 82 8.80 -2.90 27.09
CA ASN A 82 10.20 -3.19 26.76
C ASN A 82 10.41 -3.65 25.30
N TYR A 83 9.37 -3.67 24.48
CA TYR A 83 9.44 -4.06 23.08
C TYR A 83 9.92 -2.86 22.23
N HIS A 84 10.82 -3.12 21.27
CA HIS A 84 11.22 -2.09 20.32
C HIS A 84 10.16 -1.89 19.20
N PRO A 85 9.65 -2.95 18.54
CA PRO A 85 8.66 -2.77 17.47
C PRO A 85 7.33 -2.24 18.03
N PRO A 86 6.73 -1.22 17.38
CA PRO A 86 5.51 -0.58 17.87
C PRO A 86 4.28 -1.50 17.89
N TRP A 87 4.28 -2.55 17.08
CA TRP A 87 3.19 -3.53 17.00
C TRP A 87 3.27 -4.67 18.02
N TYR A 88 4.28 -4.69 18.90
CA TYR A 88 4.38 -5.65 19.99
C TYR A 88 3.97 -5.02 21.33
N GLY A 89 3.30 -5.83 22.16
CA GLY A 89 2.86 -5.41 23.50
C GLY A 89 1.66 -4.45 23.43
N GLU A 90 1.65 -3.43 24.29
CA GLU A 90 0.55 -2.47 24.44
C GLU A 90 0.51 -1.46 23.26
N SER A 91 0.04 -1.91 22.09
CA SER A 91 -0.06 -1.04 20.91
C SER A 91 -1.16 0.01 21.02
N ASN A 92 -2.20 -0.23 21.85
CA ASN A 92 -3.27 0.74 22.09
C ASN A 92 -2.77 2.05 22.71
N GLU A 93 -1.73 1.99 23.56
CA GLU A 93 -1.09 3.18 24.13
C GLU A 93 -0.53 4.06 23.02
N ILE A 94 0.18 3.46 22.04
CA ILE A 94 0.72 4.18 20.87
C ILE A 94 -0.40 4.83 20.05
N ILE A 95 -1.46 4.07 19.76
CA ILE A 95 -2.57 4.55 18.95
C ILE A 95 -3.25 5.73 19.61
N ASN A 96 -3.52 5.65 20.91
CA ASN A 96 -4.15 6.75 21.65
C ASN A 96 -3.29 8.01 21.63
N GLU A 97 -1.98 7.92 21.86
CA GLU A 97 -1.08 9.06 21.81
C GLU A 97 -1.01 9.69 20.41
N VAL A 98 -1.06 8.88 19.35
CA VAL A 98 -1.10 9.38 17.97
C VAL A 98 -2.43 10.09 17.69
N LEU A 99 -3.57 9.53 18.12
CA LEU A 99 -4.87 10.15 17.95
C LEU A 99 -4.95 11.48 18.71
N ASP A 100 -4.48 11.50 19.95
CA ASP A 100 -4.43 12.72 20.77
C ASP A 100 -3.56 13.80 20.13
N PHE A 101 -2.41 13.42 19.57
CA PHE A 101 -1.51 14.35 18.88
C PHE A 101 -2.18 14.99 17.65
N PHE A 102 -3.01 14.26 16.93
CA PHE A 102 -3.77 14.78 15.79
C PHE A 102 -5.09 15.46 16.19
N GLY A 103 -5.42 15.54 17.47
CA GLY A 103 -6.69 16.07 17.95
C GLY A 103 -7.90 15.23 17.54
N ILE A 104 -7.71 13.97 17.24
CA ILE A 104 -8.77 13.05 16.85
C ILE A 104 -9.40 12.45 18.11
N VAL A 105 -10.62 12.84 18.41
CA VAL A 105 -11.38 12.22 19.51
C VAL A 105 -11.76 10.81 19.09
N ALA A 106 -11.19 9.81 19.74
CA ALA A 106 -11.55 8.42 19.53
C ALA A 106 -13.02 8.20 19.94
N THR A 107 -13.89 8.06 18.96
CA THR A 107 -15.29 7.63 19.19
C THR A 107 -15.31 6.17 19.62
N ASP A 108 -16.43 5.71 20.23
CA ASP A 108 -16.55 4.29 20.60
C ASP A 108 -16.37 3.36 19.38
N LYS A 109 -16.75 3.82 18.20
CA LYS A 109 -16.51 3.13 16.93
C LYS A 109 -15.00 3.03 16.62
N THR A 110 -14.23 4.13 16.77
CA THR A 110 -12.77 4.13 16.58
C THR A 110 -12.08 3.23 17.61
N LYS A 111 -12.61 3.18 18.84
CA LYS A 111 -12.08 2.28 19.91
C LYS A 111 -12.42 0.82 19.67
N SER A 112 -13.59 0.51 19.09
CA SER A 112 -13.94 -0.86 18.69
C SER A 112 -13.04 -1.35 17.56
N ASP A 113 -12.82 -0.50 16.56
CA ASP A 113 -11.96 -0.80 15.40
C ASP A 113 -10.48 -1.03 15.80
N ILE A 114 -10.05 -0.45 16.94
CA ILE A 114 -8.68 -0.58 17.47
C ILE A 114 -8.54 -1.79 18.42
N ARG A 115 -9.58 -2.15 19.17
CA ARG A 115 -9.54 -3.25 20.16
C ARG A 115 -9.42 -4.64 19.55
N ASP A 116 -9.69 -4.77 18.26
CA ASP A 116 -9.86 -6.05 17.58
C ASP A 116 -8.60 -6.59 16.88
N PHE A 117 -7.42 -6.13 17.27
CA PHE A 117 -6.15 -6.70 16.77
C PHE A 117 -5.84 -8.11 17.34
N SER A 118 -6.61 -8.59 18.33
CA SER A 118 -6.39 -9.87 19.02
C SER A 118 -7.60 -10.80 19.05
N ALA A 119 -8.75 -10.38 18.53
CA ALA A 119 -9.93 -11.24 18.45
C ALA A 119 -9.95 -12.02 17.14
N ASP A 120 -10.35 -13.26 17.24
CA ASP A 120 -10.61 -14.24 16.20
C ASP A 120 -11.72 -13.74 15.25
N GLU A 121 -11.41 -12.74 14.41
CA GLU A 121 -12.33 -12.29 13.37
C GLU A 121 -12.45 -13.40 12.34
N SER A 122 -13.65 -13.82 12.05
CA SER A 122 -13.96 -14.78 10.99
C SER A 122 -13.38 -14.28 9.66
N GLU A 123 -12.24 -14.84 9.30
CA GLU A 123 -11.67 -14.66 7.97
C GLU A 123 -12.61 -15.31 6.96
N THR A 124 -13.09 -14.55 6.00
CA THR A 124 -13.86 -15.11 4.90
C THR A 124 -13.02 -15.08 3.63
N ALA A 125 -12.84 -16.27 3.05
CA ALA A 125 -12.28 -16.39 1.73
C ALA A 125 -13.39 -16.11 0.70
N GLU A 126 -13.16 -15.18 -0.20
CA GLU A 126 -14.08 -14.92 -1.30
C GLU A 126 -13.32 -14.69 -2.61
N GLN A 127 -14.00 -14.89 -3.73
CA GLN A 127 -13.44 -14.56 -5.03
C GLN A 127 -13.66 -13.09 -5.35
N ALA A 128 -12.59 -12.36 -5.68
CA ALA A 128 -12.68 -10.97 -6.11
C ALA A 128 -11.77 -10.71 -7.31
N THR A 129 -12.12 -9.71 -8.10
CA THR A 129 -11.26 -9.18 -9.16
C THR A 129 -10.60 -7.91 -8.66
N ILE A 130 -9.30 -7.97 -8.49
CA ILE A 130 -8.46 -6.87 -8.00
C ILE A 130 -7.87 -6.13 -9.18
N VAL A 131 -7.95 -4.80 -9.12
CA VAL A 131 -7.40 -3.89 -10.11
C VAL A 131 -6.44 -2.93 -9.44
N PHE A 132 -5.23 -2.82 -9.97
CA PHE A 132 -4.31 -1.75 -9.64
C PHE A 132 -4.22 -0.78 -10.80
N THR A 133 -4.23 0.51 -10.48
CA THR A 133 -3.88 1.58 -11.42
C THR A 133 -2.63 2.29 -10.92
N ASP A 134 -1.84 2.85 -11.83
CA ASP A 134 -0.62 3.56 -11.50
C ASP A 134 -0.30 4.59 -12.59
N MET A 135 0.16 5.78 -12.21
CA MET A 135 0.58 6.84 -13.15
C MET A 135 2.00 6.61 -13.62
N VAL A 136 2.23 6.72 -14.91
CA VAL A 136 3.59 6.68 -15.46
C VAL A 136 4.27 8.02 -15.22
N SER A 137 5.50 7.97 -14.65
CA SER A 137 6.34 9.16 -14.41
C SER A 137 5.68 10.25 -13.57
N SER A 138 4.92 9.87 -12.55
CA SER A 138 4.26 10.82 -11.63
C SER A 138 5.26 11.80 -10.99
N THR A 139 6.44 11.33 -10.57
CA THR A 139 7.50 12.15 -9.98
C THR A 139 8.07 13.16 -10.97
N ASP A 140 8.32 12.74 -12.22
CA ASP A 140 8.82 13.64 -13.29
C ASP A 140 7.79 14.72 -13.64
N MET A 141 6.50 14.35 -13.61
CA MET A 141 5.41 15.30 -13.84
C MET A 141 5.37 16.37 -12.77
N VAL A 142 5.48 16.01 -11.50
CA VAL A 142 5.54 16.96 -10.37
C VAL A 142 6.75 17.89 -10.53
N SER A 143 7.93 17.34 -10.84
CA SER A 143 9.15 18.11 -11.03
C SER A 143 9.05 19.11 -12.18
N ARG A 144 8.32 18.77 -13.25
CA ARG A 144 8.18 19.62 -14.46
C ARG A 144 7.09 20.68 -14.32
N LEU A 145 5.95 20.34 -13.70
CA LEU A 145 4.79 21.23 -13.64
C LEU A 145 4.70 22.05 -12.34
N GLY A 146 5.44 21.65 -11.31
CA GLY A 146 5.34 22.19 -9.96
C GLY A 146 4.14 21.64 -9.18
N ASP A 147 4.20 21.78 -7.86
CA ASP A 147 3.27 21.14 -6.92
C ASP A 147 1.79 21.50 -7.14
N THR A 148 1.50 22.76 -7.47
CA THR A 148 0.11 23.22 -7.62
C THR A 148 -0.55 22.62 -8.86
N ALA A 149 0.10 22.69 -10.02
CA ALA A 149 -0.46 22.14 -11.25
C ALA A 149 -0.53 20.60 -11.21
N ALA A 150 0.48 19.95 -10.62
CA ALA A 150 0.47 18.51 -10.42
C ALA A 150 -0.69 18.07 -9.51
N ARG A 151 -0.96 18.80 -8.41
CA ARG A 151 -2.08 18.54 -7.51
C ARG A 151 -3.44 18.61 -8.21
N ASP A 152 -3.61 19.56 -9.13
CA ASP A 152 -4.85 19.67 -9.90
C ASP A 152 -5.03 18.49 -10.86
N ILE A 153 -3.96 18.00 -11.49
CA ILE A 153 -3.98 16.80 -12.33
C ILE A 153 -4.31 15.56 -11.49
N PHE A 154 -3.67 15.39 -10.33
CA PHE A 154 -3.98 14.28 -9.42
C PHE A 154 -5.43 14.28 -8.97
N ARG A 155 -5.97 15.45 -8.62
CA ARG A 155 -7.38 15.57 -8.24
C ARG A 155 -8.34 15.20 -9.38
N GLN A 156 -8.05 15.64 -10.61
CA GLN A 156 -8.87 15.28 -11.78
C GLN A 156 -8.78 13.78 -12.09
N HIS A 157 -7.58 13.19 -12.04
CA HIS A 157 -7.36 11.76 -12.16
C HIS A 157 -8.18 10.96 -11.14
N ASP A 158 -8.09 11.35 -9.86
CA ASP A 158 -8.81 10.69 -8.77
C ASP A 158 -10.33 10.74 -8.97
N ASN A 159 -10.86 11.88 -9.41
CA ASN A 159 -12.28 12.05 -9.69
C ASN A 159 -12.73 11.14 -10.85
N ILE A 160 -11.95 11.12 -11.94
CA ILE A 160 -12.24 10.23 -13.08
C ILE A 160 -12.31 8.77 -12.63
N ILE A 161 -11.33 8.30 -11.87
CA ILE A 161 -11.32 6.92 -11.40
C ILE A 161 -12.55 6.65 -10.53
N ARG A 162 -12.85 7.50 -9.54
CA ARG A 162 -13.99 7.33 -8.62
C ARG A 162 -15.33 7.31 -9.36
N ASP A 163 -15.51 8.17 -10.36
CA ASP A 163 -16.71 8.19 -11.17
C ASP A 163 -16.90 6.89 -11.97
N GLN A 164 -15.83 6.37 -12.57
CA GLN A 164 -15.91 5.12 -13.31
C GLN A 164 -16.09 3.91 -12.37
N ILE A 165 -15.44 3.87 -11.23
CA ILE A 165 -15.64 2.81 -10.22
C ILE A 165 -17.11 2.76 -9.83
N LYS A 166 -17.72 3.89 -9.49
CA LYS A 166 -19.13 3.97 -9.11
C LYS A 166 -20.05 3.47 -10.23
N LYS A 167 -19.78 3.87 -11.48
CA LYS A 167 -20.56 3.48 -12.66
C LYS A 167 -20.50 1.97 -12.93
N TYR A 168 -19.36 1.34 -12.70
CA TYR A 168 -19.15 -0.08 -12.96
C TYR A 168 -19.20 -0.96 -11.70
N ARG A 169 -19.74 -0.44 -10.59
CA ARG A 169 -19.94 -1.16 -9.32
C ARG A 169 -18.63 -1.72 -8.73
N GLY A 170 -17.56 -0.97 -8.87
CA GLY A 170 -16.30 -1.25 -8.20
C GLY A 170 -16.27 -0.61 -6.82
N THR A 171 -15.32 -1.03 -6.02
CA THR A 171 -15.04 -0.50 -4.68
C THR A 171 -13.61 0.02 -4.64
N GLU A 172 -13.42 1.25 -4.16
CA GLU A 172 -12.10 1.77 -3.83
C GLU A 172 -11.63 1.11 -2.53
N LEU A 173 -10.55 0.34 -2.61
CA LEU A 173 -9.93 -0.30 -1.45
C LEU A 173 -8.85 0.58 -0.83
N GLN A 174 -8.09 1.29 -1.67
CA GLN A 174 -7.03 2.19 -1.23
C GLN A 174 -6.66 3.17 -2.36
N ASN A 175 -6.44 4.46 -2.00
CA ASN A 175 -5.69 5.41 -2.80
C ASN A 175 -4.20 5.27 -2.44
N LEU A 176 -3.33 5.12 -3.44
CA LEU A 176 -1.88 4.92 -3.29
C LEU A 176 -1.07 6.20 -3.54
N GLY A 177 -1.77 7.32 -3.79
CA GLY A 177 -1.17 8.60 -4.14
C GLY A 177 -1.13 8.83 -5.65
N ASP A 178 -0.42 8.02 -6.39
CA ASP A 178 -0.33 8.05 -7.86
C ASP A 178 -1.13 6.93 -8.54
N GLY A 179 -1.94 6.20 -7.79
CA GLY A 179 -2.79 5.12 -8.29
C GLY A 179 -3.80 4.63 -7.27
N PHE A 180 -4.50 3.58 -7.64
CA PHE A 180 -5.56 2.99 -6.82
C PHE A 180 -5.46 1.48 -6.77
N MET A 181 -5.85 0.92 -5.63
CA MET A 181 -6.24 -0.46 -5.47
C MET A 181 -7.78 -0.53 -5.42
N LEU A 182 -8.37 -1.27 -6.34
CA LEU A 182 -9.80 -1.38 -6.53
C LEU A 182 -10.23 -2.85 -6.49
N SER A 183 -11.48 -3.10 -6.14
CA SER A 183 -12.10 -4.42 -6.21
C SER A 183 -13.39 -4.38 -7.03
N PHE A 184 -13.64 -5.46 -7.77
CA PHE A 184 -14.88 -5.70 -8.50
C PHE A 184 -15.38 -7.13 -8.27
N GLU A 185 -16.69 -7.32 -8.29
CA GLU A 185 -17.31 -8.63 -8.13
C GLU A 185 -17.05 -9.58 -9.32
N SER A 186 -16.69 -9.03 -10.49
CA SER A 186 -16.43 -9.84 -11.69
C SER A 186 -15.32 -9.27 -12.58
N ALA A 187 -14.61 -10.15 -13.27
CA ALA A 187 -13.61 -9.78 -14.26
C ALA A 187 -14.19 -8.91 -15.37
N THR A 188 -15.42 -9.19 -15.81
CA THR A 188 -16.13 -8.41 -16.84
C THR A 188 -16.39 -6.96 -16.38
N ALA A 189 -16.83 -6.75 -15.14
CA ALA A 189 -17.05 -5.42 -14.58
C ALA A 189 -15.72 -4.66 -14.45
N ALA A 190 -14.68 -5.32 -13.97
CA ALA A 190 -13.33 -4.76 -13.83
C ALA A 190 -12.77 -4.30 -15.18
N ILE A 191 -12.88 -5.12 -16.23
CA ILE A 191 -12.39 -4.77 -17.56
C ILE A 191 -13.19 -3.60 -18.14
N LYS A 192 -14.53 -3.57 -18.00
CA LYS A 192 -15.34 -2.42 -18.42
C LYS A 192 -14.92 -1.14 -17.71
N GLY A 193 -14.75 -1.19 -16.40
CA GLY A 193 -14.28 -0.06 -15.60
C GLY A 193 -12.89 0.41 -16.03
N ALA A 194 -11.95 -0.51 -16.21
CA ALA A 194 -10.59 -0.21 -16.66
C ALA A 194 -10.56 0.45 -18.05
N CYS A 195 -11.32 -0.07 -19.01
CA CYS A 195 -11.45 0.53 -20.34
C CYS A 195 -12.05 1.93 -20.28
N ALA A 196 -13.07 2.14 -19.44
CA ALA A 196 -13.69 3.45 -19.28
C ALA A 196 -12.73 4.44 -18.62
N ILE A 197 -11.98 4.04 -17.59
CA ILE A 197 -10.94 4.86 -16.95
C ILE A 197 -9.90 5.29 -17.99
N GLN A 198 -9.36 4.36 -18.80
CA GLN A 198 -8.37 4.67 -19.83
C GLN A 198 -8.92 5.66 -20.87
N LYS A 199 -10.17 5.49 -21.30
CA LYS A 199 -10.82 6.40 -22.27
C LYS A 199 -11.00 7.81 -21.71
N GLU A 200 -11.50 7.92 -20.49
CA GLU A 200 -11.71 9.21 -19.82
C GLU A 200 -10.39 9.94 -19.55
N ILE A 201 -9.35 9.22 -19.10
CA ILE A 201 -8.02 9.79 -18.93
C ILE A 201 -7.46 10.27 -20.25
N ALA A 202 -7.52 9.46 -21.31
CA ALA A 202 -7.00 9.84 -22.62
C ALA A 202 -7.73 11.06 -23.22
N GLN A 203 -9.00 11.26 -22.91
CA GLN A 203 -9.82 12.39 -23.39
C GLN A 203 -9.61 13.66 -22.58
N ASN A 204 -9.59 13.56 -21.24
CA ASN A 204 -9.63 14.71 -20.35
C ASN A 204 -8.23 15.11 -19.82
N LEU A 205 -7.28 14.17 -19.80
CA LEU A 205 -5.91 14.35 -19.31
C LEU A 205 -4.89 13.74 -20.29
N PRO A 206 -4.84 14.21 -21.56
CA PRO A 206 -4.01 13.58 -22.60
C PRO A 206 -2.49 13.58 -22.29
N GLN A 207 -2.05 14.44 -21.38
CA GLN A 207 -0.67 14.49 -20.90
C GLN A 207 -0.35 13.41 -19.85
N LEU A 208 -1.38 12.72 -19.32
CA LEU A 208 -1.25 11.69 -18.30
C LEU A 208 -1.40 10.30 -18.92
N HIS A 209 -0.50 9.41 -18.62
CA HIS A 209 -0.62 8.00 -18.97
C HIS A 209 -0.71 7.17 -17.70
N ILE A 210 -1.72 6.32 -17.64
CA ILE A 210 -1.87 5.36 -16.55
C ILE A 210 -1.71 3.94 -17.08
N ARG A 211 -1.28 3.06 -16.22
CA ARG A 211 -1.21 1.61 -16.44
C ARG A 211 -2.18 0.91 -15.51
N ILE A 212 -2.77 -0.18 -15.97
CA ILE A 212 -3.80 -0.91 -15.21
C ILE A 212 -3.49 -2.40 -15.24
N GLY A 213 -3.39 -3.01 -14.05
CA GLY A 213 -3.20 -4.46 -13.88
C GLY A 213 -4.42 -5.10 -13.23
N ILE A 214 -4.91 -6.22 -13.78
CA ILE A 214 -6.11 -6.91 -13.33
C ILE A 214 -5.81 -8.38 -13.04
N ASN A 215 -6.23 -8.86 -11.87
CA ASN A 215 -6.20 -10.27 -11.54
C ASN A 215 -7.44 -10.67 -10.75
N THR A 216 -7.95 -11.88 -11.03
CA THR A 216 -9.06 -12.49 -10.28
C THR A 216 -8.55 -13.68 -9.52
N GLY A 217 -8.96 -13.82 -8.28
CA GLY A 217 -8.62 -14.96 -7.45
C GLY A 217 -9.22 -14.84 -6.06
N GLU A 218 -8.89 -15.81 -5.22
CA GLU A 218 -9.31 -15.82 -3.83
C GLU A 218 -8.57 -14.73 -3.04
N VAL A 219 -9.33 -13.97 -2.28
CA VAL A 219 -8.85 -12.97 -1.33
C VAL A 219 -9.43 -13.28 0.05
N VAL A 220 -8.67 -12.96 1.06
CA VAL A 220 -9.13 -13.03 2.46
C VAL A 220 -9.64 -11.66 2.84
N LYS A 221 -10.90 -11.59 3.27
CA LYS A 221 -11.52 -10.39 3.83
C LYS A 221 -11.63 -10.51 5.34
N ARG A 222 -11.39 -9.38 6.00
CA ARG A 222 -11.72 -9.12 7.40
C ARG A 222 -12.59 -7.89 7.45
N GLU A 223 -13.55 -7.86 8.36
CA GLU A 223 -14.47 -6.74 8.51
C GLU A 223 -13.68 -5.44 8.77
N GLY A 224 -14.04 -4.36 8.06
CA GLY A 224 -13.36 -3.07 8.18
C GLY A 224 -11.94 -3.01 7.60
N ARG A 225 -11.41 -4.08 7.00
CA ARG A 225 -10.06 -4.12 6.42
C ARG A 225 -10.07 -4.37 4.92
N ARG A 226 -9.02 -3.90 4.26
CA ARG A 226 -8.81 -4.22 2.85
C ARG A 226 -8.53 -5.73 2.68
N PRO A 227 -8.99 -6.33 1.58
CA PRO A 227 -8.68 -7.72 1.28
C PRO A 227 -7.17 -7.90 1.04
N PHE A 228 -6.67 -9.08 1.39
CA PHE A 228 -5.28 -9.47 1.18
C PHE A 228 -5.20 -10.88 0.60
N GLY A 229 -4.02 -11.30 0.19
CA GLY A 229 -3.78 -12.63 -0.36
C GLY A 229 -3.02 -12.60 -1.68
N GLN A 230 -2.75 -13.79 -2.22
CA GLN A 230 -1.94 -13.94 -3.45
C GLN A 230 -2.58 -13.26 -4.65
N ALA A 231 -3.91 -13.22 -4.74
CA ALA A 231 -4.62 -12.55 -5.82
C ALA A 231 -4.34 -11.03 -5.86
N VAL A 232 -4.23 -10.39 -4.69
CA VAL A 232 -3.88 -8.97 -4.56
C VAL A 232 -2.42 -8.74 -5.00
N VAL A 233 -1.49 -9.57 -4.50
CA VAL A 233 -0.07 -9.48 -4.87
C VAL A 233 0.09 -9.67 -6.38
N MET A 234 -0.59 -10.65 -6.97
CA MET A 234 -0.54 -10.89 -8.41
C MET A 234 -0.99 -9.68 -9.22
N ALA A 235 -2.11 -9.05 -8.87
CA ALA A 235 -2.61 -7.85 -9.56
C ALA A 235 -1.58 -6.71 -9.51
N SER A 236 -0.89 -6.52 -8.36
CA SER A 236 0.18 -5.52 -8.22
C SER A 236 1.43 -5.84 -9.07
N ARG A 237 1.72 -7.12 -9.32
CA ARG A 237 2.82 -7.52 -10.21
C ARG A 237 2.46 -7.31 -11.67
N ILE A 238 1.19 -7.58 -12.05
CA ILE A 238 0.72 -7.37 -13.42
C ILE A 238 0.78 -5.87 -13.79
N VAL A 239 0.37 -4.96 -12.91
CA VAL A 239 0.46 -3.52 -13.21
C VAL A 239 1.91 -3.06 -13.40
N SER A 240 2.87 -3.69 -12.72
CA SER A 240 4.29 -3.37 -12.90
C SER A 240 4.85 -3.76 -14.27
N GLU A 241 4.22 -4.72 -14.96
CA GLU A 241 4.57 -5.13 -16.34
C GLU A 241 3.88 -4.28 -17.41
N CYS A 242 2.97 -3.38 -17.02
CA CYS A 242 2.25 -2.53 -17.97
C CYS A 242 3.09 -1.34 -18.42
N GLU A 243 2.96 -0.97 -19.67
CA GLU A 243 3.34 0.34 -20.19
C GLU A 243 2.20 1.36 -20.04
N GLY A 244 2.52 2.64 -20.20
CA GLY A 244 1.52 3.72 -20.17
C GLY A 244 0.41 3.51 -21.20
N GLY A 245 -0.84 3.61 -20.77
CA GLY A 245 -2.03 3.37 -21.60
C GLY A 245 -2.41 1.91 -21.76
N GLN A 246 -1.68 0.96 -21.15
CA GLN A 246 -2.01 -0.47 -21.21
C GLN A 246 -2.94 -0.90 -20.09
N ILE A 247 -3.72 -1.94 -20.39
CA ILE A 247 -4.49 -2.74 -19.43
C ILE A 247 -4.03 -4.17 -19.61
N LEU A 248 -3.29 -4.73 -18.61
CA LEU A 248 -2.89 -6.12 -18.61
C LEU A 248 -3.74 -6.93 -17.63
N ILE A 249 -4.08 -8.14 -18.02
CA ILE A 249 -4.85 -9.06 -17.20
C ILE A 249 -4.22 -10.44 -17.14
N SER A 250 -4.43 -11.17 -16.03
CA SER A 250 -4.08 -12.58 -15.95
C SER A 250 -4.96 -13.43 -16.88
N ASP A 251 -4.46 -14.60 -17.27
CA ASP A 251 -5.21 -15.56 -18.08
C ASP A 251 -6.51 -16.03 -17.38
N ILE A 252 -6.48 -16.14 -16.04
CA ILE A 252 -7.68 -16.44 -15.23
C ILE A 252 -8.74 -15.35 -15.42
N SER A 253 -8.37 -14.09 -15.30
CA SER A 253 -9.32 -12.97 -15.49
C SER A 253 -9.87 -12.93 -16.91
N ARG A 254 -9.03 -13.22 -17.91
CA ARG A 254 -9.46 -13.33 -19.32
C ARG A 254 -10.49 -14.45 -19.51
N GLN A 255 -10.22 -15.63 -18.94
CA GLN A 255 -11.13 -16.79 -19.04
C GLN A 255 -12.48 -16.51 -18.36
N LEU A 256 -12.48 -15.87 -17.19
CA LEU A 256 -13.71 -15.49 -16.48
C LEU A 256 -14.51 -14.39 -17.22
N ALA A 257 -13.86 -13.60 -18.07
CA ALA A 257 -14.52 -12.64 -18.95
C ALA A 257 -14.89 -13.23 -20.33
N ALA A 258 -14.70 -14.53 -20.55
CA ALA A 258 -15.07 -15.19 -21.79
C ALA A 258 -16.58 -15.01 -22.10
N GLY A 259 -16.93 -14.82 -23.37
CA GLY A 259 -18.29 -14.49 -23.79
C GLY A 259 -18.63 -12.99 -23.79
N SER A 260 -17.76 -12.13 -23.27
CA SER A 260 -17.84 -10.68 -23.40
C SER A 260 -17.26 -10.22 -24.74
N LYS A 261 -17.70 -9.04 -25.22
CA LYS A 261 -17.21 -8.44 -26.49
C LYS A 261 -15.85 -7.72 -26.33
N PHE A 262 -14.93 -8.30 -25.56
CA PHE A 262 -13.57 -7.76 -25.43
C PHE A 262 -12.63 -8.45 -26.41
N SER A 263 -11.69 -7.68 -26.94
CA SER A 263 -10.57 -8.21 -27.71
C SER A 263 -9.32 -8.24 -26.83
N PHE A 264 -8.57 -9.33 -26.91
CA PHE A 264 -7.36 -9.54 -26.13
C PHE A 264 -6.18 -9.86 -27.04
N ALA A 265 -5.02 -9.24 -26.75
CA ALA A 265 -3.75 -9.60 -27.37
C ALA A 265 -2.89 -10.35 -26.37
N GLU A 266 -2.35 -11.49 -26.74
CA GLU A 266 -1.44 -12.27 -25.88
C GLU A 266 -0.10 -11.52 -25.73
N LYS A 267 0.36 -11.32 -24.48
CA LYS A 267 1.64 -10.68 -24.16
C LYS A 267 2.72 -11.68 -23.72
N GLY A 268 2.38 -12.96 -23.71
CA GLY A 268 3.29 -14.01 -23.32
C GLY A 268 3.21 -14.37 -21.83
N LYS A 269 4.32 -14.89 -21.32
CA LYS A 269 4.44 -15.32 -19.93
C LYS A 269 5.51 -14.48 -19.21
N PHE A 270 5.24 -14.09 -17.96
CA PHE A 270 6.26 -13.56 -17.07
C PHE A 270 6.25 -14.29 -15.74
N LYS A 271 7.37 -14.28 -15.03
CA LYS A 271 7.48 -14.89 -13.70
C LYS A 271 7.42 -13.78 -12.65
N PRO A 272 6.28 -13.60 -11.96
CA PRO A 272 6.16 -12.57 -10.95
C PRO A 272 7.10 -12.85 -9.77
N LYS A 273 7.71 -11.80 -9.21
CA LYS A 273 8.54 -11.95 -8.02
C LYS A 273 7.71 -12.48 -6.84
N GLY A 274 8.15 -13.58 -6.23
CA GLY A 274 7.47 -14.27 -5.13
C GLY A 274 6.49 -15.36 -5.55
N PHE A 275 6.46 -15.72 -6.83
CA PHE A 275 5.70 -16.85 -7.36
C PHE A 275 6.63 -17.89 -7.99
N ASP A 276 6.30 -19.18 -7.83
CA ASP A 276 7.14 -20.26 -8.32
C ASP A 276 7.00 -20.48 -9.83
N GLU A 277 5.82 -20.24 -10.38
CA GLU A 277 5.50 -20.48 -11.78
C GLU A 277 5.26 -19.18 -12.57
N PRO A 278 5.64 -19.15 -13.87
CA PRO A 278 5.30 -18.07 -14.75
C PRO A 278 3.81 -18.08 -15.07
N ILE A 279 3.18 -16.91 -15.10
CA ILE A 279 1.80 -16.74 -15.50
C ILE A 279 1.70 -16.14 -16.90
N ARG A 280 0.62 -16.50 -17.61
CA ARG A 280 0.29 -15.87 -18.89
C ARG A 280 -0.51 -14.61 -18.67
N ILE A 281 -0.16 -13.54 -19.39
CA ILE A 281 -0.85 -12.26 -19.37
C ILE A 281 -1.33 -11.84 -20.74
N HIS A 282 -2.38 -11.06 -20.76
CA HIS A 282 -3.04 -10.56 -21.97
C HIS A 282 -3.28 -9.06 -21.85
N GLU A 283 -3.15 -8.35 -22.96
CA GLU A 283 -3.57 -6.95 -23.06
C GLU A 283 -5.02 -6.85 -23.49
N VAL A 284 -5.80 -6.05 -22.82
CA VAL A 284 -7.16 -5.68 -23.24
C VAL A 284 -7.05 -4.59 -24.30
N VAL A 285 -7.52 -4.88 -25.52
CA VAL A 285 -7.57 -3.91 -26.62
C VAL A 285 -8.76 -2.98 -26.39
N TRP A 286 -8.51 -1.78 -25.91
CA TRP A 286 -9.53 -0.80 -25.55
C TRP A 286 -9.60 0.41 -26.50
N LYS A 287 -8.57 0.60 -27.32
CA LYS A 287 -8.51 1.61 -28.38
C LYS A 287 -9.11 1.01 -29.65
N ASN A 288 -10.35 1.32 -29.91
CA ASN A 288 -11.02 1.10 -31.21
C ASN A 288 -11.69 2.40 -31.63
#